data_3e5de29bc8d51180f889ab3096cbde18
#
_entry.id   3e5de29bc8d51180f889ab3096cbde18
#
_cell.length_a   1.000
_cell.length_b   1.000
_cell.length_c   1.000
_cell.angle_alpha   90.00
_cell.angle_beta   90.00
_cell.angle_gamma   90.00
#
_symmetry.space_group_name_H-M   'P 1'
#
loop_
_entity.id
_entity.type
_entity.pdbx_description
1 polymer ?
#
loop_
_entity_poly.entity_id
_entity_poly.type
_entity_poly.pdbx_seq_one_letter_code
_entity_poly.pdbx_strand_id
1 'polypeptide(L)'
;SKGEDCSDLHIHSDQYEIYVFLRGDIDYFAGNIRKHLVRGDALIVSPNELHRPYLIKETAYERVIIHVNQDVIKKLSTPVSNIYRFLEQYNCCFFHLPDEILNQFLNNERMIQQYYNTKNEFGSDILLETWLSITLIHLIQFLQKNQNKVNEGITVFPDLVKNAIQYVDDHYTENISVASISRYLNISSSHLNHLFKYYTGNTLWNYVISKRMLMAHKMILEQKSITEICYAVGFKNYSHFI
;
A
#
# COMPACT_ATOMS: atom_id res chain seq x y z
N SER A 1 5.37 13.73 12.40
CA SER A 1 6.80 13.37 12.26
C SER A 1 7.38 14.08 11.05
N LYS A 2 8.49 14.81 11.22
CA LYS A 2 9.25 15.41 10.14
C LYS A 2 10.00 14.28 9.41
N GLY A 3 9.77 14.14 8.10
CA GLY A 3 10.74 13.62 7.16
C GLY A 3 11.07 12.13 7.27
N GLU A 4 10.09 11.25 7.19
CA GLU A 4 10.33 9.94 6.59
C GLU A 4 10.01 10.05 5.10
N ASP A 5 10.96 9.62 4.29
CA ASP A 5 10.96 9.81 2.85
C ASP A 5 9.65 9.37 2.20
N CYS A 6 8.89 10.34 1.68
CA CYS A 6 7.73 10.10 0.81
C CYS A 6 8.14 9.55 -0.57
N SER A 7 9.37 9.04 -0.71
CA SER A 7 9.97 8.81 -2.02
C SER A 7 10.01 7.36 -2.46
N ASP A 8 10.02 6.40 -1.55
CA ASP A 8 10.28 5.03 -1.95
C ASP A 8 9.01 4.18 -2.10
N LEU A 9 8.98 3.41 -3.18
CA LEU A 9 7.99 2.38 -3.42
C LEU A 9 8.15 1.32 -2.31
N HIS A 10 7.09 1.09 -1.55
CA HIS A 10 7.13 0.16 -0.42
C HIS A 10 5.91 -0.76 -0.41
N ILE A 11 5.93 -1.68 0.52
CA ILE A 11 4.94 -2.73 0.63
C ILE A 11 4.93 -3.26 2.06
N HIS A 12 3.76 -3.63 2.54
CA HIS A 12 3.59 -4.33 3.81
C HIS A 12 3.14 -5.76 3.55
N SER A 13 3.86 -6.74 4.11
CA SER A 13 3.61 -8.16 3.83
C SER A 13 2.37 -8.72 4.54
N ASP A 14 2.04 -8.17 5.71
CA ASP A 14 1.06 -8.70 6.66
C ASP A 14 0.12 -7.64 7.24
N GLN A 15 0.21 -6.41 6.75
CA GLN A 15 -0.58 -5.28 7.26
C GLN A 15 -1.41 -4.64 6.17
N TYR A 16 -2.64 -4.29 6.52
CA TYR A 16 -3.42 -3.31 5.80
C TYR A 16 -2.94 -1.91 6.17
N GLU A 17 -2.83 -1.02 5.19
CA GLU A 17 -2.63 0.39 5.44
C GLU A 17 -3.94 1.15 5.22
N ILE A 18 -4.37 1.91 6.22
CA ILE A 18 -5.43 2.89 6.07
C ILE A 18 -4.75 4.25 6.04
N TYR A 19 -4.85 4.92 4.92
CA TYR A 19 -4.23 6.20 4.68
C TYR A 19 -5.31 7.27 4.49
N VAL A 20 -5.20 8.40 5.17
CA VAL A 20 -6.10 9.55 5.03
C VAL A 20 -5.28 10.81 4.78
N PHE A 21 -5.54 11.46 3.65
CA PHE A 21 -4.83 12.66 3.24
C PHE A 21 -5.46 13.92 3.82
N LEU A 22 -4.63 14.80 4.40
CA LEU A 22 -5.09 16.02 5.04
C LEU A 22 -4.59 17.29 4.34
N ARG A 23 -3.33 17.31 3.88
CA ARG A 23 -2.72 18.46 3.24
C ARG A 23 -1.49 18.10 2.42
N GLY A 24 -1.28 18.82 1.33
CA GLY A 24 -0.11 18.69 0.45
C GLY A 24 -0.49 18.77 -1.03
N ASP A 25 0.47 18.43 -1.90
CA ASP A 25 0.31 18.32 -3.35
C ASP A 25 0.95 17.01 -3.77
N ILE A 26 0.17 15.92 -3.77
CA ILE A 26 0.66 14.58 -4.03
C ILE A 26 -0.24 13.80 -4.97
N ASP A 27 0.39 12.94 -5.76
CA ASP A 27 -0.24 11.77 -6.36
C ASP A 27 0.03 10.55 -5.48
N TYR A 28 -0.93 9.66 -5.35
CA TYR A 28 -0.74 8.38 -4.68
C TYR A 28 -0.87 7.24 -5.69
N PHE A 29 0.16 6.42 -5.76
CA PHE A 29 0.20 5.20 -6.54
C PHE A 29 -0.10 3.99 -5.66
N ALA A 30 -0.97 3.09 -6.12
CA ALA A 30 -1.18 1.78 -5.52
C ALA A 30 -1.58 0.76 -6.60
N GLY A 31 -0.84 -0.34 -6.67
CA GLY A 31 -1.07 -1.38 -7.67
C GLY A 31 -0.99 -0.88 -9.11
N ASN A 32 -2.11 -0.82 -9.79
CA ASN A 32 -2.21 -0.38 -11.17
C ASN A 32 -3.01 0.92 -11.36
N ILE A 33 -3.18 1.68 -10.29
CA ILE A 33 -3.96 2.93 -10.28
C ILE A 33 -3.20 4.05 -9.59
N ARG A 34 -3.52 5.28 -9.98
CA ARG A 34 -3.01 6.51 -9.39
C ARG A 34 -4.14 7.50 -9.17
N LYS A 35 -4.05 8.27 -8.10
CA LYS A 35 -4.95 9.39 -7.84
C LYS A 35 -4.18 10.60 -7.33
N HIS A 36 -4.52 11.80 -7.86
CA HIS A 36 -4.15 13.06 -7.24
C HIS A 36 -5.06 13.28 -6.03
N LEU A 37 -4.45 13.43 -4.84
CA LEU A 37 -5.20 13.47 -3.59
C LEU A 37 -5.62 14.88 -3.21
N VAL A 38 -6.86 15.01 -2.77
CA VAL A 38 -7.40 16.21 -2.14
C VAL A 38 -7.74 15.92 -0.67
N ARG A 39 -7.84 16.95 0.17
CA ARG A 39 -8.18 16.79 1.57
C ARG A 39 -9.43 15.91 1.74
N GLY A 40 -9.37 14.93 2.63
CA GLY A 40 -10.44 13.96 2.87
C GLY A 40 -10.35 12.72 1.97
N ASP A 41 -9.50 12.71 0.95
CA ASP A 41 -9.25 11.47 0.23
C ASP A 41 -8.55 10.46 1.14
N ALA A 42 -9.04 9.25 1.07
CA ALA A 42 -8.54 8.13 1.84
C ALA A 42 -8.36 6.89 0.94
N LEU A 43 -7.52 5.99 1.38
CA LEU A 43 -7.37 4.70 0.72
C LEU A 43 -7.10 3.60 1.75
N ILE A 44 -7.52 2.40 1.40
CA ILE A 44 -7.14 1.17 2.07
C ILE A 44 -6.28 0.38 1.10
N VAL A 45 -5.06 0.06 1.52
CA VAL A 45 -4.11 -0.76 0.77
C VAL A 45 -4.02 -2.12 1.43
N SER A 46 -4.22 -3.16 0.64
CA SER A 46 -4.10 -4.54 1.12
C SER A 46 -2.65 -4.97 1.30
N PRO A 47 -2.39 -5.96 2.15
CA PRO A 47 -1.08 -6.58 2.25
C PRO A 47 -0.56 -7.02 0.88
N ASN A 48 0.74 -6.86 0.69
CA ASN A 48 1.47 -7.22 -0.54
C ASN A 48 1.21 -6.35 -1.77
N GLU A 49 0.43 -5.27 -1.63
CA GLU A 49 0.25 -4.30 -2.69
C GLU A 49 1.35 -3.24 -2.67
N LEU A 50 2.02 -3.04 -3.80
CA LEU A 50 3.03 -2.01 -3.97
C LEU A 50 2.37 -0.64 -4.04
N HIS A 51 2.82 0.29 -3.19
CA HIS A 51 2.23 1.62 -3.11
C HIS A 51 3.25 2.67 -2.69
N ARG A 52 2.93 3.94 -2.99
CA ARG A 52 3.70 5.10 -2.53
C ARG A 52 2.94 6.41 -2.72
N PRO A 53 3.09 7.39 -1.83
CA PRO A 53 2.84 8.79 -2.14
C PRO A 53 3.96 9.34 -3.03
N TYR A 54 3.62 10.18 -3.99
CA TYR A 54 4.56 10.90 -4.84
C TYR A 54 4.34 12.41 -4.70
N LEU A 55 5.31 13.12 -4.11
CA LEU A 55 5.24 14.57 -3.97
C LEU A 55 5.38 15.23 -5.35
N ILE A 56 4.40 16.05 -5.72
CA ILE A 56 4.45 16.88 -6.92
C ILE A 56 5.21 18.17 -6.62
N LYS A 57 4.96 18.74 -5.42
CA LYS A 57 5.64 19.95 -4.94
C LYS A 57 6.06 19.77 -3.49
N GLU A 58 7.20 20.37 -3.14
CA GLU A 58 7.63 20.49 -1.75
C GLU A 58 6.73 21.48 -1.00
N THR A 59 5.67 20.97 -0.44
CA THR A 59 4.72 21.71 0.40
C THR A 59 4.57 20.99 1.74
N ALA A 60 3.93 21.66 2.72
CA ALA A 60 3.56 20.98 3.95
C ALA A 60 2.69 19.76 3.64
N TYR A 61 3.12 18.60 4.09
CA TYR A 61 2.48 17.32 3.84
C TYR A 61 1.97 16.72 5.14
N GLU A 62 0.65 16.55 5.23
CA GLU A 62 -0.03 16.03 6.41
C GLU A 62 -0.93 14.86 6.02
N ARG A 63 -0.83 13.79 6.78
CA ARG A 63 -1.59 12.56 6.61
C ARG A 63 -1.78 11.82 7.92
N VAL A 64 -2.76 10.95 7.96
CA VAL A 64 -2.89 9.90 8.97
C VAL A 64 -2.63 8.56 8.31
N ILE A 65 -1.84 7.71 8.94
CA ILE A 65 -1.62 6.34 8.52
C ILE A 65 -1.88 5.42 9.71
N ILE A 66 -2.71 4.41 9.51
CA ILE A 66 -2.95 3.33 10.48
C ILE A 66 -2.57 2.02 9.80
N HIS A 67 -1.53 1.36 10.32
CA HIS A 67 -1.16 0.02 9.93
C HIS A 67 -1.84 -0.99 10.84
N VAL A 68 -2.55 -1.95 10.27
CA VAL A 68 -3.27 -2.98 11.02
C VAL A 68 -2.86 -4.36 10.50
N ASN A 69 -2.30 -5.18 11.38
CA ASN A 69 -1.93 -6.55 11.04
C ASN A 69 -3.17 -7.38 10.68
N GLN A 70 -3.03 -8.25 9.67
CA GLN A 70 -4.13 -9.13 9.21
C GLN A 70 -4.72 -9.98 10.34
N ASP A 71 -3.89 -10.46 11.27
CA ASP A 71 -4.35 -11.31 12.36
C ASP A 71 -5.21 -10.53 13.36
N VAL A 72 -4.90 -9.25 13.58
CA VAL A 72 -5.77 -8.36 14.37
C VAL A 72 -7.13 -8.19 13.67
N ILE A 73 -7.14 -7.96 12.36
CA ILE A 73 -8.39 -7.82 11.60
C ILE A 73 -9.21 -9.12 11.62
N LYS A 74 -8.56 -10.29 11.52
CA LYS A 74 -9.23 -11.60 11.65
C LYS A 74 -9.83 -11.78 13.05
N LYS A 75 -9.07 -11.42 14.10
CA LYS A 75 -9.53 -11.47 15.50
C LYS A 75 -10.76 -10.57 15.73
N LEU A 76 -10.80 -9.39 15.12
CA LEU A 76 -11.92 -8.45 15.22
C LEU A 76 -13.13 -8.85 14.37
N SER A 77 -12.98 -9.81 13.46
CA SER A 77 -14.05 -10.28 12.58
C SER A 77 -14.98 -11.25 13.29
N THR A 78 -16.28 -11.13 13.03
CA THR A 78 -17.32 -12.04 13.52
C THR A 78 -18.07 -12.66 12.35
N PRO A 79 -18.87 -13.72 12.57
CA PRO A 79 -19.71 -14.30 11.50
C PRO A 79 -20.69 -13.31 10.88
N VAL A 80 -21.17 -12.32 11.65
CA VAL A 80 -22.10 -11.28 11.18
C VAL A 80 -21.34 -10.10 10.55
N SER A 81 -20.23 -9.69 11.15
CA SER A 81 -19.42 -8.55 10.73
C SER A 81 -18.00 -9.02 10.40
N ASN A 82 -17.86 -9.65 9.22
CA ASN A 82 -16.56 -10.17 8.79
C ASN A 82 -15.75 -9.07 8.10
N ILE A 83 -15.01 -8.32 8.91
CA ILE A 83 -14.15 -7.20 8.48
C ILE A 83 -13.09 -7.70 7.50
N TYR A 84 -12.44 -8.82 7.82
CA TYR A 84 -11.38 -9.39 6.99
C TYR A 84 -11.90 -9.72 5.58
N ARG A 85 -13.01 -10.46 5.47
CA ARG A 85 -13.62 -10.81 4.18
C ARG A 85 -14.07 -9.59 3.39
N PHE A 86 -14.49 -8.51 4.07
CA PHE A 86 -14.84 -7.28 3.37
C PHE A 86 -13.60 -6.63 2.75
N LEU A 87 -12.51 -6.55 3.50
CA LEU A 87 -11.28 -5.93 3.03
C LEU A 87 -10.57 -6.75 1.94
N GLU A 88 -10.66 -8.09 1.99
CA GLU A 88 -10.11 -8.97 0.93
C GLU A 88 -10.69 -8.72 -0.47
N GLN A 89 -11.84 -8.06 -0.58
CA GLN A 89 -12.46 -7.74 -1.89
C GLN A 89 -11.67 -6.66 -2.64
N TYR A 90 -10.79 -5.94 -1.96
CA TYR A 90 -10.03 -4.83 -2.52
C TYR A 90 -8.53 -5.09 -2.39
N ASN A 91 -7.78 -4.97 -3.50
CA ASN A 91 -6.32 -4.85 -3.43
C ASN A 91 -5.94 -3.46 -2.96
N CYS A 92 -6.61 -2.46 -3.54
CA CYS A 92 -6.55 -1.07 -3.12
C CYS A 92 -7.88 -0.40 -3.43
N CYS A 93 -8.39 0.43 -2.53
CA CYS A 93 -9.57 1.24 -2.82
C CYS A 93 -9.38 2.68 -2.36
N PHE A 94 -9.60 3.62 -3.29
CA PHE A 94 -9.66 5.05 -3.02
C PHE A 94 -11.11 5.46 -2.76
N PHE A 95 -11.30 6.36 -1.81
CA PHE A 95 -12.61 6.95 -1.50
C PHE A 95 -12.43 8.33 -0.89
N HIS A 96 -13.49 9.13 -0.89
CA HIS A 96 -13.47 10.46 -0.31
C HIS A 96 -14.35 10.50 0.94
N LEU A 97 -13.77 10.94 2.06
CA LEU A 97 -14.47 11.16 3.32
C LEU A 97 -15.00 12.61 3.37
N PRO A 98 -16.31 12.85 3.37
CA PRO A 98 -16.87 14.16 3.66
C PRO A 98 -16.39 14.68 5.04
N ASP A 99 -16.38 15.99 5.22
CA ASP A 99 -15.82 16.63 6.43
C ASP A 99 -16.38 16.05 7.74
N GLU A 100 -17.66 15.70 7.79
CA GLU A 100 -18.28 15.08 8.97
C GLU A 100 -17.64 13.73 9.31
N ILE A 101 -17.51 12.88 8.31
CA ILE A 101 -16.92 11.53 8.48
C ILE A 101 -15.40 11.63 8.71
N LEU A 102 -14.73 12.56 8.03
CA LEU A 102 -13.32 12.84 8.27
C LEU A 102 -13.07 13.28 9.71
N ASN A 103 -13.87 14.19 10.25
CA ASN A 103 -13.75 14.63 11.64
C ASN A 103 -13.99 13.49 12.63
N GLN A 104 -14.98 12.62 12.35
CA GLN A 104 -15.22 11.43 13.17
C GLN A 104 -14.01 10.48 13.14
N PHE A 105 -13.44 10.24 11.94
CA PHE A 105 -12.23 9.44 11.79
C PHE A 105 -11.05 10.03 12.59
N LEU A 106 -10.80 11.32 12.49
CA LEU A 106 -9.73 12.00 13.21
C LEU A 106 -9.90 11.95 14.73
N ASN A 107 -11.13 12.01 15.23
CA ASN A 107 -11.41 11.84 16.66
C ASN A 107 -11.10 10.40 17.11
N ASN A 108 -11.50 9.39 16.33
CA ASN A 108 -11.19 8.00 16.63
C ASN A 108 -9.67 7.75 16.59
N GLU A 109 -8.97 8.33 15.61
CA GLU A 109 -7.51 8.21 15.47
C GLU A 109 -6.79 8.76 16.71
N ARG A 110 -7.22 9.90 17.24
CA ARG A 110 -6.66 10.44 18.50
C ARG A 110 -6.80 9.47 19.67
N MET A 111 -7.93 8.78 19.77
CA MET A 111 -8.15 7.77 20.81
C MET A 111 -7.24 6.55 20.59
N ILE A 112 -7.12 6.08 19.33
CA ILE A 112 -6.19 5.00 18.97
C ILE A 112 -4.76 5.40 19.38
N GLN A 113 -4.30 6.60 19.02
CA GLN A 113 -2.97 7.08 19.35
C GLN A 113 -2.75 7.20 20.87
N GLN A 114 -3.73 7.69 21.60
CA GLN A 114 -3.68 7.76 23.06
C GLN A 114 -3.42 6.38 23.67
N TYR A 115 -4.24 5.39 23.35
CA TYR A 115 -4.14 4.06 23.93
C TYR A 115 -2.97 3.23 23.37
N TYR A 116 -2.52 3.53 22.15
CA TYR A 116 -1.27 2.96 21.64
C TYR A 116 -0.05 3.42 22.44
N ASN A 117 -0.01 4.71 22.83
CA ASN A 117 1.08 5.27 23.63
C ASN A 117 1.08 4.74 25.09
N THR A 118 -0.07 4.33 25.61
CA THR A 118 -0.24 3.78 26.97
C THR A 118 -0.49 2.26 26.97
N LYS A 119 -0.12 1.56 25.91
CA LYS A 119 -0.47 0.13 25.69
C LYS A 119 -0.05 -0.84 26.82
N ASN A 120 0.87 -0.43 27.70
CA ASN A 120 1.31 -1.21 28.84
C ASN A 120 0.51 -0.92 30.13
N GLU A 121 -0.43 0.03 30.09
CA GLU A 121 -1.31 0.36 31.21
C GLU A 121 -2.55 -0.54 31.21
N PHE A 122 -3.09 -0.80 32.39
CA PHE A 122 -4.27 -1.66 32.54
C PHE A 122 -5.45 -1.14 31.71
N GLY A 123 -5.98 -1.99 30.82
CA GLY A 123 -7.13 -1.73 29.97
C GLY A 123 -6.85 -0.95 28.69
N SER A 124 -5.64 -0.41 28.49
CA SER A 124 -5.29 0.33 27.27
C SER A 124 -5.28 -0.54 26.03
N ASP A 125 -4.88 -1.80 26.13
CA ASP A 125 -4.92 -2.79 25.07
C ASP A 125 -6.37 -3.04 24.58
N ILE A 126 -7.29 -3.22 25.51
CA ILE A 126 -8.72 -3.42 25.22
C ILE A 126 -9.33 -2.15 24.57
N LEU A 127 -9.00 -0.98 25.11
CA LEU A 127 -9.49 0.28 24.56
C LEU A 127 -8.91 0.57 23.18
N LEU A 128 -7.64 0.24 22.93
CA LEU A 128 -7.01 0.34 21.61
C LEU A 128 -7.75 -0.53 20.58
N GLU A 129 -7.97 -1.81 20.88
CA GLU A 129 -8.72 -2.72 20.01
C GLU A 129 -10.16 -2.26 19.79
N THR A 130 -10.79 -1.69 20.82
CA THR A 130 -12.17 -1.16 20.72
C THR A 130 -12.23 0.03 19.76
N TRP A 131 -11.35 1.01 19.90
CA TRP A 131 -11.34 2.18 19.02
C TRP A 131 -10.94 1.83 17.59
N LEU A 132 -10.03 0.88 17.42
CA LEU A 132 -9.69 0.34 16.10
C LEU A 132 -10.93 -0.33 15.45
N SER A 133 -11.67 -1.15 16.21
CA SER A 133 -12.89 -1.80 15.74
C SER A 133 -13.95 -0.78 15.32
N ILE A 134 -14.20 0.23 16.14
CA ILE A 134 -15.13 1.32 15.84
C ILE A 134 -14.74 2.01 14.53
N THR A 135 -13.46 2.33 14.36
CA THR A 135 -12.93 3.01 13.16
C THR A 135 -13.13 2.17 11.92
N LEU A 136 -12.76 0.88 11.96
CA LEU A 136 -12.92 -0.05 10.84
C LEU A 136 -14.40 -0.23 10.46
N ILE A 137 -15.28 -0.40 11.46
CA ILE A 137 -16.72 -0.57 11.23
C ILE A 137 -17.31 0.69 10.57
N HIS A 138 -16.99 1.89 11.06
CA HIS A 138 -17.48 3.13 10.46
C HIS A 138 -17.00 3.31 9.02
N LEU A 139 -15.71 3.03 8.74
CA LEU A 139 -15.19 3.07 7.37
C LEU A 139 -15.87 2.06 6.45
N ILE A 140 -16.07 0.82 6.90
CA ILE A 140 -16.73 -0.23 6.12
C ILE A 140 -18.20 0.15 5.86
N GLN A 141 -18.93 0.61 6.86
CA GLN A 141 -20.32 1.06 6.68
C GLN A 141 -20.42 2.22 5.69
N PHE A 142 -19.46 3.16 5.76
CA PHE A 142 -19.36 4.26 4.80
C PHE A 142 -19.11 3.72 3.37
N LEU A 143 -18.15 2.81 3.20
CA LEU A 143 -17.82 2.20 1.91
C LEU A 143 -19.01 1.40 1.34
N GLN A 144 -19.71 0.63 2.16
CA GLN A 144 -20.91 -0.13 1.74
C GLN A 144 -22.00 0.78 1.21
N LYS A 145 -22.21 1.95 1.84
CA LYS A 145 -23.21 2.94 1.40
C LYS A 145 -22.80 3.72 0.15
N ASN A 146 -21.50 3.77 -0.15
CA ASN A 146 -20.92 4.59 -1.22
C ASN A 146 -20.10 3.77 -2.23
N GLN A 147 -20.44 2.50 -2.46
CA GLN A 147 -19.70 1.59 -3.34
C GLN A 147 -19.50 2.15 -4.76
N ASN A 148 -20.48 2.88 -5.28
CA ASN A 148 -20.41 3.53 -6.59
C ASN A 148 -19.42 4.70 -6.69
N LYS A 149 -18.93 5.20 -5.53
CA LYS A 149 -17.93 6.28 -5.44
C LYS A 149 -16.53 5.76 -5.08
N VAL A 150 -16.39 4.46 -4.86
CA VAL A 150 -15.07 3.85 -4.68
C VAL A 150 -14.32 3.92 -5.98
N ASN A 151 -13.04 4.30 -5.90
CA ASN A 151 -12.17 4.52 -7.05
C ASN A 151 -12.63 5.63 -8.02
N GLU A 152 -13.42 6.58 -7.55
CA GLU A 152 -13.75 7.77 -8.32
C GLU A 152 -12.53 8.69 -8.49
N GLY A 153 -12.35 9.22 -9.70
CA GLY A 153 -11.24 10.13 -10.03
C GLY A 153 -9.85 9.49 -10.10
N ILE A 154 -9.77 8.16 -10.15
CA ILE A 154 -8.50 7.47 -10.37
C ILE A 154 -8.07 7.51 -11.83
N THR A 155 -6.75 7.45 -12.05
CA THR A 155 -6.15 7.14 -13.34
C THR A 155 -5.77 5.67 -13.38
N VAL A 156 -6.44 4.88 -14.20
CA VAL A 156 -6.07 3.49 -14.45
C VAL A 156 -4.90 3.45 -15.43
N PHE A 157 -3.91 2.62 -15.17
CA PHE A 157 -2.75 2.54 -16.03
C PHE A 157 -3.06 1.97 -17.41
N PRO A 158 -2.35 2.44 -18.47
CA PRO A 158 -2.39 1.82 -19.78
C PRO A 158 -2.01 0.34 -19.71
N ASP A 159 -2.53 -0.45 -20.64
CA ASP A 159 -2.26 -1.90 -20.68
C ASP A 159 -0.77 -2.22 -20.79
N LEU A 160 0.01 -1.38 -21.45
CA LEU A 160 1.47 -1.52 -21.48
C LEU A 160 2.11 -1.50 -20.09
N VAL A 161 1.66 -0.61 -19.20
CA VAL A 161 2.19 -0.53 -17.83
C VAL A 161 1.68 -1.70 -17.00
N LYS A 162 0.40 -2.04 -17.12
CA LYS A 162 -0.19 -3.22 -16.45
C LYS A 162 0.51 -4.52 -16.86
N ASN A 163 0.74 -4.69 -18.17
CA ASN A 163 1.43 -5.87 -18.70
C ASN A 163 2.89 -5.92 -18.24
N ALA A 164 3.57 -4.76 -18.08
CA ALA A 164 4.91 -4.73 -17.49
C ALA A 164 4.91 -5.15 -16.02
N ILE A 165 3.93 -4.68 -15.24
CA ILE A 165 3.74 -5.09 -13.84
C ILE A 165 3.48 -6.59 -13.77
N GLN A 166 2.52 -7.09 -14.56
CA GLN A 166 2.18 -8.52 -14.59
C GLN A 166 3.38 -9.39 -14.99
N TYR A 167 4.15 -8.97 -16.00
CA TYR A 167 5.36 -9.68 -16.39
C TYR A 167 6.36 -9.77 -15.25
N VAL A 168 6.57 -8.69 -14.51
CA VAL A 168 7.46 -8.71 -13.33
C VAL A 168 6.91 -9.64 -12.26
N ASP A 169 5.61 -9.61 -12.00
CA ASP A 169 4.98 -10.45 -10.98
C ASP A 169 5.09 -11.95 -11.30
N ASP A 170 5.06 -12.31 -12.58
CA ASP A 170 5.18 -13.70 -13.03
C ASP A 170 6.64 -14.19 -13.12
N HIS A 171 7.61 -13.27 -13.37
CA HIS A 171 8.99 -13.62 -13.72
C HIS A 171 10.06 -13.00 -12.81
N TYR A 172 9.73 -12.41 -11.64
CA TYR A 172 10.70 -11.71 -10.79
C TYR A 172 11.87 -12.59 -10.31
N THR A 173 11.67 -13.92 -10.21
CA THR A 173 12.73 -14.89 -9.83
C THR A 173 13.71 -15.16 -10.95
N GLU A 174 13.35 -14.85 -12.18
CA GLU A 174 14.14 -15.14 -13.37
C GLU A 174 15.20 -14.06 -13.66
N ASN A 175 16.06 -14.34 -14.63
CA ASN A 175 17.03 -13.36 -15.10
C ASN A 175 16.37 -12.33 -16.04
N ILE A 176 15.50 -11.49 -15.50
CA ILE A 176 14.83 -10.42 -16.25
C ILE A 176 15.66 -9.13 -16.28
N SER A 177 15.40 -8.32 -17.29
CA SER A 177 15.97 -6.98 -17.46
C SER A 177 14.94 -6.06 -18.12
N VAL A 178 15.15 -4.75 -18.02
CA VAL A 178 14.30 -3.80 -18.76
C VAL A 178 14.28 -4.12 -20.25
N ALA A 179 15.41 -4.55 -20.82
CA ALA A 179 15.51 -4.93 -22.24
C ALA A 179 14.72 -6.21 -22.58
N SER A 180 14.67 -7.21 -21.69
CA SER A 180 13.85 -8.40 -21.92
C SER A 180 12.35 -8.09 -21.84
N ILE A 181 11.95 -7.28 -20.87
CA ILE A 181 10.55 -6.86 -20.71
C ILE A 181 10.09 -6.01 -21.89
N SER A 182 10.91 -5.02 -22.31
CA SER A 182 10.57 -4.16 -23.45
C SER A 182 10.46 -4.95 -24.78
N ARG A 183 11.30 -5.98 -24.96
CA ARG A 183 11.18 -6.88 -26.12
C ARG A 183 9.90 -7.69 -26.08
N TYR A 184 9.53 -8.23 -24.93
CA TYR A 184 8.27 -8.94 -24.74
C TYR A 184 7.05 -8.06 -25.08
N LEU A 185 7.10 -6.79 -24.68
CA LEU A 185 6.02 -5.81 -24.93
C LEU A 185 6.10 -5.14 -26.31
N ASN A 186 7.09 -5.50 -27.15
CA ASN A 186 7.31 -4.92 -28.49
C ASN A 186 7.49 -3.41 -28.50
N ILE A 187 8.20 -2.84 -27.51
CA ILE A 187 8.51 -1.40 -27.41
C ILE A 187 9.98 -1.17 -27.06
N SER A 188 10.47 0.06 -27.19
CA SER A 188 11.82 0.40 -26.78
C SER A 188 11.95 0.48 -25.25
N SER A 189 13.11 0.12 -24.71
CA SER A 189 13.39 0.21 -23.27
C SER A 189 13.27 1.63 -22.74
N SER A 190 13.63 2.64 -23.55
CA SER A 190 13.50 4.05 -23.18
C SER A 190 12.03 4.44 -23.03
N HIS A 191 11.18 4.07 -23.99
CA HIS A 191 9.75 4.34 -23.95
C HIS A 191 9.07 3.64 -22.78
N LEU A 192 9.39 2.35 -22.55
CA LEU A 192 8.87 1.61 -21.42
C LEU A 192 9.24 2.27 -20.08
N ASN A 193 10.50 2.61 -19.85
CA ASN A 193 10.94 3.25 -18.62
C ASN A 193 10.28 4.63 -18.42
N HIS A 194 10.16 5.43 -19.48
CA HIS A 194 9.50 6.74 -19.40
C HIS A 194 8.03 6.58 -19.02
N LEU A 195 7.31 5.69 -19.72
CA LEU A 195 5.89 5.43 -19.46
C LEU A 195 5.68 4.88 -18.05
N PHE A 196 6.46 3.87 -17.67
CA PHE A 196 6.40 3.26 -16.34
C PHE A 196 6.64 4.28 -15.24
N LYS A 197 7.72 5.10 -15.37
CA LYS A 197 8.03 6.16 -14.41
C LYS A 197 6.96 7.24 -14.34
N TYR A 198 6.35 7.60 -15.47
CA TYR A 198 5.26 8.58 -15.50
C TYR A 198 4.05 8.11 -14.68
N TYR A 199 3.64 6.84 -14.82
CA TYR A 199 2.46 6.31 -14.13
C TYR A 199 2.72 5.88 -12.70
N THR A 200 3.87 5.27 -12.42
CA THR A 200 4.19 4.71 -11.08
C THR A 200 5.07 5.62 -10.23
N GLY A 201 5.64 6.67 -10.84
CA GLY A 201 6.64 7.53 -10.20
C GLY A 201 8.00 6.85 -10.00
N ASN A 202 8.19 5.60 -10.43
CA ASN A 202 9.41 4.83 -10.20
C ASN A 202 9.93 4.19 -11.50
N THR A 203 11.20 3.79 -11.52
CA THR A 203 11.73 3.04 -12.67
C THR A 203 11.22 1.60 -12.62
N LEU A 204 11.09 0.97 -13.80
CA LEU A 204 10.70 -0.43 -13.89
C LEU A 204 11.68 -1.34 -13.13
N TRP A 205 12.99 -1.02 -13.17
CA TRP A 205 13.98 -1.82 -12.45
C TRP A 205 13.85 -1.71 -10.93
N ASN A 206 13.60 -0.51 -10.40
CA ASN A 206 13.32 -0.36 -8.97
C ASN A 206 12.07 -1.15 -8.55
N TYR A 207 11.04 -1.22 -9.41
CA TYR A 207 9.86 -2.04 -9.17
C TYR A 207 10.24 -3.53 -9.05
N VAL A 208 11.09 -4.05 -9.96
CA VAL A 208 11.62 -5.43 -9.88
C VAL A 208 12.35 -5.66 -8.55
N ILE A 209 13.23 -4.75 -8.16
CA ILE A 209 13.96 -4.86 -6.89
C ILE A 209 13.00 -4.86 -5.70
N SER A 210 12.04 -3.94 -5.64
CA SER A 210 11.04 -3.88 -4.55
C SER A 210 10.23 -5.18 -4.46
N LYS A 211 9.83 -5.75 -5.60
CA LYS A 211 9.12 -7.05 -5.63
C LYS A 211 9.97 -8.18 -5.08
N ARG A 212 11.24 -8.26 -5.49
CA ARG A 212 12.20 -9.27 -4.98
C ARG A 212 12.43 -9.14 -3.48
N MET A 213 12.60 -7.91 -3.01
CA MET A 213 12.80 -7.64 -1.57
C MET A 213 11.58 -8.02 -0.74
N LEU A 214 10.37 -7.76 -1.25
CA LEU A 214 9.14 -8.23 -0.61
C LEU A 214 9.14 -9.76 -0.47
N MET A 215 9.41 -10.46 -1.56
CA MET A 215 9.38 -11.92 -1.55
C MET A 215 10.49 -12.49 -0.66
N ALA A 216 11.65 -11.83 -0.62
CA ALA A 216 12.72 -12.17 0.33
C ALA A 216 12.26 -12.02 1.79
N HIS A 217 11.59 -10.93 2.12
CA HIS A 217 11.06 -10.71 3.47
C HIS A 217 10.09 -11.82 3.90
N LYS A 218 9.20 -12.26 3.01
CA LYS A 218 8.30 -13.40 3.28
C LYS A 218 9.06 -14.69 3.54
N MET A 219 10.10 -14.98 2.75
CA MET A 219 10.91 -16.20 2.89
C MET A 219 11.78 -16.21 4.15
N ILE A 220 12.16 -15.04 4.70
CA ILE A 220 12.88 -14.94 5.98
C ILE A 220 12.03 -15.53 7.11
N LEU A 221 10.71 -15.31 7.10
CA LEU A 221 9.79 -15.86 8.10
C LEU A 221 9.69 -17.40 8.03
N GLU A 222 10.09 -18.02 6.92
CA GLU A 222 10.14 -19.47 6.70
C GLU A 222 11.47 -20.11 7.17
N GLN A 223 12.34 -19.38 7.87
CA GLN A 223 13.63 -19.83 8.43
C GLN A 223 14.65 -20.35 7.39
N LYS A 224 14.57 -19.90 6.14
CA LYS A 224 15.57 -20.17 5.12
C LYS A 224 16.83 -19.35 5.32
N SER A 225 17.98 -19.84 4.88
CA SER A 225 19.22 -19.06 4.93
C SER A 225 19.15 -17.84 4.03
N ILE A 226 19.76 -16.72 4.45
CA ILE A 226 19.75 -15.47 3.68
C ILE A 226 20.35 -15.66 2.28
N THR A 227 21.36 -16.53 2.15
CA THR A 227 21.97 -16.87 0.86
C THR A 227 21.00 -17.60 -0.07
N GLU A 228 20.26 -18.59 0.43
CA GLU A 228 19.24 -19.29 -0.34
C GLU A 228 18.13 -18.34 -0.80
N ILE A 229 17.67 -17.48 0.10
CA ILE A 229 16.65 -16.46 -0.20
C ILE A 229 17.11 -15.53 -1.32
N CYS A 230 18.35 -15.02 -1.24
CA CYS A 230 18.95 -14.16 -2.25
C CYS A 230 18.78 -14.72 -3.68
N TYR A 231 19.17 -15.98 -3.87
CA TYR A 231 19.09 -16.63 -5.19
C TYR A 231 17.64 -17.01 -5.55
N ALA A 232 16.84 -17.46 -4.60
CA ALA A 232 15.45 -17.85 -4.82
C ALA A 232 14.58 -16.68 -5.31
N VAL A 233 14.86 -15.45 -4.86
CA VAL A 233 14.12 -14.24 -5.32
C VAL A 233 14.73 -13.59 -6.56
N GLY A 234 15.76 -14.20 -7.17
CA GLY A 234 16.31 -13.82 -8.48
C GLY A 234 17.50 -12.85 -8.43
N PHE A 235 18.14 -12.61 -7.27
CA PHE A 235 19.41 -11.89 -7.25
C PHE A 235 20.55 -12.83 -7.68
N LYS A 236 21.48 -12.32 -8.50
CA LYS A 236 22.66 -13.05 -8.96
C LYS A 236 23.87 -12.89 -8.05
N ASN A 237 23.88 -11.85 -7.26
CA ASN A 237 25.03 -11.48 -6.43
C ASN A 237 24.53 -11.09 -5.04
N TYR A 238 25.04 -11.76 -4.04
CA TYR A 238 24.74 -11.54 -2.64
C TYR A 238 25.04 -10.09 -2.18
N SER A 239 26.14 -9.49 -2.69
CA SER A 239 26.52 -8.12 -2.37
C SER A 239 25.54 -7.06 -2.90
N HIS A 240 24.66 -7.41 -3.84
CA HIS A 240 23.60 -6.50 -4.31
C HIS A 240 22.26 -6.74 -3.60
N PHE A 241 22.20 -7.78 -2.76
CA PHE A 241 21.01 -8.14 -2.01
C PHE A 241 21.01 -7.55 -0.60
N ILE A 242 22.20 -7.37 0.03
CA ILE A 242 22.38 -6.83 1.38
C ILE A 242 22.37 -5.30 1.38
#